data_efbc0732494ff8f2c43319c3be3b66eb
#
_entry.id   efbc0732494ff8f2c43319c3be3b66eb
#
_cell.length_a   1.000
_cell.length_b   1.000
_cell.length_c   1.000
_cell.angle_alpha   90.00
_cell.angle_beta   90.00
_cell.angle_gamma   90.00
#
_symmetry.space_group_name_H-M   'P 1'
#
loop_
_entity.id
_entity.type
_entity.pdbx_description
1 polymer ?
#
loop_
_entity_poly.entity_id
_entity_poly.type
_entity_poly.pdbx_seq_one_letter_code
_entity_poly.pdbx_strand_id
1 'polypeptide(L)'
;MTAALTPLSGLYGVAGRARRALYDRGLLRVHNVSSPVISVGNITVGGTGKTPLVAWIAKVLAREGRRVCILTRGYGRLDSHDRVIVSDGNEVLASPERAGDEAYLLAEELKRCAAVISDADRVAAARWAVENWNTDVFVLDDGFQNLRLARNLDIVTIDATNPWGNRKLLPAGILREPLSALTRADCIVVTRADDAQQLDELENELARLSKGAPVFRSRMNLARLRRASGNETSLGTDEVKRSSVAAFCGIGNPESFFALLKRESYQLCYTRALRDHHRYVQSDLDQIERESVSSGAQALLTTAKDEVKLRSIFLDLPCYAVDIEIELEENEAFSALIDKAIWSAPAERSGDGALDSRRVL
;
A
#
# COMPACT_ATOMS: atom_id res chain seq x y z
N MET A 1 29.49 -1.06 -5.96
CA MET A 1 28.85 -1.54 -4.71
C MET A 1 27.91 -2.76 -4.92
N THR A 2 27.15 -2.87 -5.99
CA THR A 2 26.21 -4.00 -6.23
C THR A 2 26.86 -5.39 -6.35
N ALA A 3 28.09 -5.51 -6.84
CA ALA A 3 28.77 -6.80 -6.99
C ALA A 3 29.11 -7.45 -5.62
N ALA A 4 29.49 -6.66 -4.63
CA ALA A 4 29.82 -7.14 -3.29
C ALA A 4 28.59 -7.69 -2.52
N LEU A 5 27.38 -7.25 -2.86
CA LEU A 5 26.13 -7.69 -2.22
C LEU A 5 25.49 -8.92 -2.89
N THR A 6 25.99 -9.34 -4.05
CA THR A 6 25.41 -10.47 -4.81
C THR A 6 25.39 -11.80 -4.01
N PRO A 7 26.43 -12.19 -3.23
CA PRO A 7 26.34 -13.40 -2.43
C PRO A 7 25.23 -13.37 -1.37
N LEU A 8 25.03 -12.21 -0.72
CA LEU A 8 23.96 -12.01 0.26
C LEU A 8 22.56 -12.12 -0.40
N SER A 9 22.41 -11.62 -1.63
CA SER A 9 21.17 -11.80 -2.39
C SER A 9 20.91 -13.26 -2.72
N GLY A 10 21.95 -14.04 -2.99
CA GLY A 10 21.84 -15.49 -3.17
C GLY A 10 21.30 -16.19 -1.91
N LEU A 11 21.86 -15.89 -0.74
CA LEU A 11 21.39 -16.41 0.54
C LEU A 11 19.95 -16.00 0.84
N TYR A 12 19.61 -14.72 0.62
CA TYR A 12 18.24 -14.22 0.77
C TYR A 12 17.26 -14.98 -0.13
N GLY A 13 17.62 -15.22 -1.39
CA GLY A 13 16.81 -15.98 -2.32
C GLY A 13 16.65 -17.45 -1.95
N VAL A 14 17.71 -18.09 -1.40
CA VAL A 14 17.63 -19.47 -0.90
C VAL A 14 16.69 -19.54 0.30
N ALA A 15 16.84 -18.64 1.28
CA ALA A 15 15.97 -18.59 2.45
C ALA A 15 14.49 -18.38 2.07
N GLY A 16 14.20 -17.48 1.12
CA GLY A 16 12.85 -17.26 0.61
C GLY A 16 12.26 -18.50 -0.05
N ARG A 17 13.03 -19.18 -0.91
CA ARG A 17 12.61 -20.44 -1.57
C ARG A 17 12.40 -21.57 -0.56
N ALA A 18 13.30 -21.71 0.42
CA ALA A 18 13.16 -22.74 1.45
C ALA A 18 11.91 -22.50 2.30
N ARG A 19 11.67 -21.27 2.76
CA ARG A 19 10.44 -20.91 3.47
C ARG A 19 9.20 -21.24 2.64
N ARG A 20 9.19 -20.91 1.37
CA ARG A 20 8.09 -21.22 0.46
C ARG A 20 7.86 -22.73 0.34
N ALA A 21 8.94 -23.50 0.10
CA ALA A 21 8.85 -24.95 -0.01
C ALA A 21 8.30 -25.63 1.24
N LEU A 22 8.53 -25.06 2.43
CA LEU A 22 7.97 -25.56 3.69
C LEU A 22 6.44 -25.37 3.73
N TYR A 23 5.90 -24.24 3.21
CA TYR A 23 4.45 -24.04 3.06
C TYR A 23 3.86 -24.98 2.01
N ASP A 24 4.49 -25.09 0.83
CA ASP A 24 4.00 -25.94 -0.27
C ASP A 24 3.96 -27.44 0.10
N ARG A 25 4.84 -27.86 1.01
CA ARG A 25 4.88 -29.23 1.56
C ARG A 25 3.98 -29.43 2.80
N GLY A 26 3.25 -28.40 3.23
CA GLY A 26 2.41 -28.46 4.44
C GLY A 26 3.17 -28.53 5.76
N LEU A 27 4.50 -28.32 5.75
CA LEU A 27 5.33 -28.30 6.98
C LEU A 27 5.12 -27.02 7.80
N LEU A 28 4.73 -25.94 7.15
CA LEU A 28 4.28 -24.72 7.81
C LEU A 28 2.79 -24.56 7.58
N ARG A 29 2.08 -24.24 8.65
CA ARG A 29 0.61 -24.20 8.64
C ARG A 29 0.10 -22.92 7.98
N VAL A 30 -0.81 -23.08 7.02
CA VAL A 30 -1.67 -22.04 6.48
C VAL A 30 -2.97 -22.03 7.28
N HIS A 31 -3.44 -20.87 7.69
CA HIS A 31 -4.64 -20.71 8.50
C HIS A 31 -5.76 -20.12 7.65
N ASN A 32 -6.94 -20.73 7.73
CA ASN A 32 -8.16 -20.18 7.19
C ASN A 32 -8.87 -19.31 8.25
N VAL A 33 -9.64 -18.37 7.76
CA VAL A 33 -10.63 -17.60 8.51
C VAL A 33 -11.97 -17.73 7.79
N SER A 34 -13.09 -17.49 8.48
CA SER A 34 -14.42 -17.69 7.92
C SER A 34 -14.80 -16.68 6.83
N SER A 35 -14.15 -15.55 6.80
CA SER A 35 -14.40 -14.50 5.80
C SER A 35 -13.32 -14.55 4.68
N PRO A 36 -13.69 -14.28 3.43
CA PRO A 36 -12.75 -14.24 2.32
C PRO A 36 -11.66 -13.18 2.53
N VAL A 37 -10.47 -13.48 1.99
CA VAL A 37 -9.28 -12.67 2.12
C VAL A 37 -8.74 -12.31 0.73
N ILE A 38 -8.68 -11.03 0.44
CA ILE A 38 -8.02 -10.46 -0.74
C ILE A 38 -6.66 -9.95 -0.31
N SER A 39 -5.61 -10.36 -1.00
CA SER A 39 -4.25 -9.88 -0.73
C SER A 39 -3.81 -8.93 -1.84
N VAL A 40 -3.38 -7.75 -1.46
CA VAL A 40 -2.69 -6.81 -2.35
C VAL A 40 -1.23 -6.73 -1.91
N GLY A 41 -0.33 -7.01 -2.83
CA GLY A 41 1.10 -6.99 -2.52
C GLY A 41 1.96 -6.73 -3.74
N ASN A 42 3.26 -6.89 -3.60
CA ASN A 42 4.21 -6.75 -4.70
C ASN A 42 5.44 -7.65 -4.48
N ILE A 43 6.33 -7.70 -5.47
CA ILE A 43 7.58 -8.46 -5.39
C ILE A 43 8.82 -7.56 -5.32
N THR A 44 8.67 -6.25 -5.27
CA THR A 44 9.76 -5.27 -5.18
C THR A 44 9.68 -4.46 -3.89
N VAL A 45 10.74 -3.80 -3.49
CA VAL A 45 10.69 -2.70 -2.51
C VAL A 45 10.33 -1.40 -3.23
N GLY A 46 9.70 -0.46 -2.51
CA GLY A 46 9.28 0.84 -3.03
C GLY A 46 7.78 0.99 -3.19
N GLY A 47 7.36 2.15 -3.61
CA GLY A 47 5.97 2.57 -3.73
C GLY A 47 5.31 2.08 -5.03
N THR A 48 4.87 0.84 -5.08
CA THR A 48 4.22 0.25 -6.27
C THR A 48 2.72 0.51 -6.36
N GLY A 49 2.16 1.45 -5.60
CA GLY A 49 0.73 1.78 -5.66
C GLY A 49 -0.20 0.80 -4.93
N LYS A 50 0.32 -0.04 -4.01
CA LYS A 50 -0.49 -0.98 -3.21
C LYS A 50 -1.57 -0.27 -2.40
N THR A 51 -1.18 0.70 -1.60
CA THR A 51 -2.08 1.40 -0.66
C THR A 51 -3.27 2.07 -1.34
N PRO A 52 -3.10 2.82 -2.46
CA PRO A 52 -4.23 3.31 -3.24
C PRO A 52 -5.15 2.20 -3.79
N LEU A 53 -4.58 1.06 -4.21
CA LEU A 53 -5.38 -0.07 -4.69
C LEU A 53 -6.17 -0.73 -3.55
N VAL A 54 -5.56 -0.90 -2.38
CA VAL A 54 -6.25 -1.37 -1.15
C VAL A 54 -7.42 -0.45 -0.81
N ALA A 55 -7.20 0.86 -0.83
CA ALA A 55 -8.25 1.84 -0.56
C ALA A 55 -9.37 1.78 -1.60
N TRP A 56 -9.04 1.62 -2.87
CA TRP A 56 -10.01 1.48 -3.95
C TRP A 56 -10.88 0.21 -3.74
N ILE A 57 -10.25 -0.95 -3.51
CA ILE A 57 -10.95 -2.22 -3.26
C ILE A 57 -11.88 -2.08 -2.05
N ALA A 58 -11.39 -1.51 -0.96
CA ALA A 58 -12.19 -1.32 0.26
C ALA A 58 -13.42 -0.45 0.01
N LYS A 59 -13.28 0.64 -0.76
CA LYS A 59 -14.39 1.53 -1.12
C LYS A 59 -15.43 0.84 -2.01
N VAL A 60 -14.99 0.03 -2.97
CA VAL A 60 -15.91 -0.76 -3.83
C VAL A 60 -16.73 -1.71 -2.97
N LEU A 61 -16.08 -2.53 -2.14
CA LEU A 61 -16.74 -3.50 -1.28
C LEU A 61 -17.66 -2.85 -0.24
N ALA A 62 -17.27 -1.71 0.33
CA ALA A 62 -18.11 -0.96 1.26
C ALA A 62 -19.38 -0.39 0.59
N ARG A 63 -19.30 0.05 -0.67
CA ARG A 63 -20.47 0.50 -1.45
C ARG A 63 -21.47 -0.63 -1.70
N GLU A 64 -21.02 -1.87 -1.74
CA GLU A 64 -21.86 -3.07 -1.81
C GLU A 64 -22.43 -3.51 -0.45
N GLY A 65 -22.20 -2.72 0.58
CA GLY A 65 -22.68 -2.98 1.94
C GLY A 65 -21.87 -4.00 2.74
N ARG A 66 -20.65 -4.35 2.28
CA ARG A 66 -19.75 -5.28 2.98
C ARG A 66 -19.04 -4.59 4.15
N ARG A 67 -18.94 -5.28 5.28
CA ARG A 67 -18.09 -4.88 6.41
C ARG A 67 -16.64 -5.27 6.11
N VAL A 68 -15.87 -4.30 5.66
CA VAL A 68 -14.48 -4.49 5.22
C VAL A 68 -13.54 -4.25 6.38
N CYS A 69 -12.52 -5.10 6.53
CA CYS A 69 -11.40 -4.87 7.44
C CYS A 69 -10.07 -4.98 6.71
N ILE A 70 -9.27 -3.92 6.80
CA ILE A 70 -7.90 -3.89 6.27
C ILE A 70 -6.95 -4.44 7.33
N LEU A 71 -6.09 -5.37 6.93
CA LEU A 71 -5.03 -5.90 7.77
C LEU A 71 -3.67 -5.48 7.22
N THR A 72 -2.95 -4.66 7.97
CA THR A 72 -1.60 -4.20 7.61
C THR A 72 -0.56 -4.58 8.67
N ARG A 73 0.72 -4.53 8.31
CA ARG A 73 1.81 -4.84 9.24
C ARG A 73 2.10 -3.73 10.23
N GLY A 74 1.75 -2.50 9.85
CA GLY A 74 2.15 -1.32 10.62
C GLY A 74 3.65 -1.09 10.55
N TYR A 75 4.16 -0.98 9.35
CA TYR A 75 5.57 -0.66 9.14
C TYR A 75 5.88 0.72 9.74
N GLY A 76 7.03 0.83 10.44
CA GLY A 76 7.49 2.11 11.02
C GLY A 76 6.87 2.51 12.37
N ARG A 77 5.95 1.72 12.95
CA ARG A 77 5.35 1.98 14.28
C ARG A 77 6.35 1.76 15.43
N LEU A 78 6.10 2.40 16.55
CA LEU A 78 6.97 2.33 17.74
C LEU A 78 7.07 0.92 18.32
N ASP A 79 5.94 0.22 18.46
CA ASP A 79 5.91 -1.17 18.89
C ASP A 79 5.34 -2.07 17.80
N SER A 80 6.16 -3.02 17.34
CA SER A 80 5.79 -3.94 16.27
C SER A 80 5.08 -5.21 16.79
N HIS A 81 5.00 -5.44 18.10
CA HIS A 81 4.46 -6.67 18.68
C HIS A 81 2.99 -6.55 19.04
N ASP A 82 2.51 -5.35 19.38
CA ASP A 82 1.14 -5.14 19.78
C ASP A 82 0.19 -5.08 18.58
N ARG A 83 -1.04 -5.61 18.77
CA ARG A 83 -2.14 -5.29 17.88
C ARG A 83 -2.61 -3.87 18.14
N VAL A 84 -2.75 -3.08 17.09
CA VAL A 84 -3.31 -1.74 17.14
C VAL A 84 -4.57 -1.68 16.30
N ILE A 85 -5.68 -1.38 16.94
CA ILE A 85 -6.92 -1.00 16.26
C ILE A 85 -6.72 0.43 15.78
N VAL A 86 -6.46 0.60 14.49
CA VAL A 86 -6.20 1.93 13.92
C VAL A 86 -7.50 2.68 13.66
N SER A 87 -8.51 1.95 13.16
CA SER A 87 -9.86 2.46 12.95
C SER A 87 -10.87 1.32 13.13
N ASP A 88 -12.03 1.63 13.70
CA ASP A 88 -13.17 0.70 13.79
C ASP A 88 -14.09 0.76 12.55
N GLY A 89 -13.69 1.55 11.56
CA GLY A 89 -14.47 1.84 10.35
C GLY A 89 -15.24 3.15 10.42
N ASN A 90 -15.48 3.71 11.61
CA ASN A 90 -16.13 5.02 11.79
C ASN A 90 -15.13 6.11 12.16
N GLU A 91 -14.27 5.81 13.12
CA GLU A 91 -13.30 6.76 13.66
C GLU A 91 -11.88 6.20 13.62
N VAL A 92 -10.91 7.10 13.56
CA VAL A 92 -9.49 6.76 13.73
C VAL A 92 -9.15 6.80 15.20
N LEU A 93 -8.69 5.67 15.73
CA LEU A 93 -8.51 5.42 17.16
C LEU A 93 -7.05 5.46 17.61
N ALA A 94 -6.10 5.45 16.66
CA ALA A 94 -4.68 5.42 16.97
C ALA A 94 -3.94 6.60 16.32
N SER A 95 -2.87 7.06 16.97
CA SER A 95 -1.98 8.06 16.38
C SER A 95 -1.07 7.44 15.30
N PRO A 96 -0.47 8.25 14.41
CA PRO A 96 0.45 7.77 13.38
C PRO A 96 1.63 6.97 13.95
N GLU A 97 2.18 7.39 15.09
CA GLU A 97 3.33 6.73 15.72
C GLU A 97 2.99 5.32 16.21
N ARG A 98 1.75 5.10 16.66
CA ARG A 98 1.26 3.80 17.10
C ARG A 98 0.81 2.92 15.95
N ALA A 99 0.15 3.52 14.95
CA ALA A 99 -0.42 2.81 13.80
C ALA A 99 0.63 2.43 12.76
N GLY A 100 1.63 3.30 12.54
CA GLY A 100 2.48 3.41 11.37
C GLY A 100 1.84 4.30 10.31
N ASP A 101 2.66 5.05 9.57
CA ASP A 101 2.22 6.08 8.61
C ASP A 101 1.15 5.57 7.62
N GLU A 102 1.42 4.43 6.98
CA GLU A 102 0.53 3.88 5.93
C GLU A 102 -0.81 3.39 6.50
N ALA A 103 -0.79 2.72 7.66
CA ALA A 103 -2.01 2.26 8.33
C ALA A 103 -2.87 3.44 8.79
N TYR A 104 -2.24 4.51 9.30
CA TYR A 104 -2.92 5.72 9.70
C TYR A 104 -3.59 6.42 8.50
N LEU A 105 -2.87 6.57 7.39
CA LEU A 105 -3.43 7.16 6.16
C LEU A 105 -4.59 6.36 5.60
N LEU A 106 -4.47 5.04 5.54
CA LEU A 106 -5.58 4.16 5.14
C LEU A 106 -6.81 4.38 6.04
N ALA A 107 -6.61 4.47 7.35
CA ALA A 107 -7.69 4.71 8.31
C ALA A 107 -8.36 6.08 8.10
N GLU A 108 -7.57 7.14 7.85
CA GLU A 108 -8.12 8.46 7.54
C GLU A 108 -8.89 8.49 6.21
N GLU A 109 -8.37 7.82 5.18
CA GLU A 109 -8.98 7.76 3.85
C GLU A 109 -10.25 6.91 3.83
N LEU A 110 -10.30 5.86 4.65
CA LEU A 110 -11.36 4.86 4.68
C LEU A 110 -12.37 5.08 5.82
N LYS A 111 -12.40 6.26 6.44
CA LYS A 111 -13.45 6.63 7.39
C LYS A 111 -14.83 6.33 6.81
N ARG A 112 -15.68 5.65 7.59
CA ARG A 112 -17.02 5.19 7.21
C ARG A 112 -17.07 4.16 6.07
N CYS A 113 -15.92 3.59 5.70
CA CYS A 113 -15.82 2.56 4.65
C CYS A 113 -15.26 1.25 5.17
N ALA A 114 -14.16 1.29 5.94
CA ALA A 114 -13.50 0.09 6.39
C ALA A 114 -12.79 0.27 7.72
N ALA A 115 -12.75 -0.78 8.52
CA ALA A 115 -11.91 -0.86 9.70
C ALA A 115 -10.45 -1.14 9.30
N VAL A 116 -9.49 -0.70 10.12
CA VAL A 116 -8.05 -0.91 9.87
C VAL A 116 -7.38 -1.45 11.13
N ILE A 117 -6.72 -2.61 11.01
CA ILE A 117 -5.93 -3.23 12.08
C ILE A 117 -4.47 -3.33 11.64
N SER A 118 -3.58 -2.82 12.48
CA SER A 118 -2.12 -2.96 12.35
C SER A 118 -1.64 -4.03 13.32
N ASP A 119 -1.20 -5.18 12.80
CA ASP A 119 -0.73 -6.33 13.60
C ASP A 119 0.29 -7.13 12.78
N ALA A 120 1.39 -7.57 13.38
CA ALA A 120 2.35 -8.47 12.73
C ALA A 120 1.74 -9.86 12.47
N ASP A 121 0.84 -10.35 13.35
CA ASP A 121 0.09 -11.58 13.18
C ASP A 121 -1.28 -11.34 12.56
N ARG A 122 -1.34 -11.35 11.21
CA ARG A 122 -2.59 -11.16 10.44
C ARG A 122 -3.64 -12.23 10.74
N VAL A 123 -3.22 -13.45 11.11
CA VAL A 123 -4.15 -14.55 11.45
C VAL A 123 -4.89 -14.22 12.74
N ALA A 124 -4.15 -13.79 13.76
CA ALA A 124 -4.73 -13.39 15.04
C ALA A 124 -5.61 -12.14 14.88
N ALA A 125 -5.18 -11.16 14.08
CA ALA A 125 -5.96 -9.97 13.77
C ALA A 125 -7.28 -10.31 13.05
N ALA A 126 -7.23 -11.17 12.03
CA ALA A 126 -8.40 -11.58 11.28
C ALA A 126 -9.43 -12.30 12.14
N ARG A 127 -9.00 -13.26 12.98
CA ARG A 127 -9.87 -13.96 13.91
C ARG A 127 -10.56 -13.00 14.88
N TRP A 128 -9.76 -12.11 15.47
CA TRP A 128 -10.31 -11.10 16.38
C TRP A 128 -11.36 -10.22 15.69
N ALA A 129 -11.13 -9.79 14.45
CA ALA A 129 -12.08 -8.95 13.71
C ALA A 129 -13.36 -9.70 13.32
N VAL A 130 -13.29 -11.00 13.02
CA VAL A 130 -14.47 -11.85 12.82
C VAL A 130 -15.30 -11.90 14.11
N GLU A 131 -14.66 -12.18 15.24
CA GLU A 131 -15.32 -12.35 16.53
C GLU A 131 -15.96 -11.05 17.07
N ASN A 132 -15.30 -9.90 16.85
CA ASN A 132 -15.72 -8.64 17.46
C ASN A 132 -16.51 -7.72 16.51
N TRP A 133 -16.28 -7.83 15.17
CA TRP A 133 -16.90 -6.92 14.19
C TRP A 133 -17.74 -7.62 13.14
N ASN A 134 -17.85 -8.95 13.19
CA ASN A 134 -18.52 -9.74 12.15
C ASN A 134 -18.04 -9.33 10.74
N THR A 135 -16.75 -9.19 10.54
CA THR A 135 -16.13 -8.77 9.27
C THR A 135 -16.55 -9.69 8.13
N ASP A 136 -17.05 -9.12 7.02
CA ASP A 136 -17.48 -9.87 5.84
C ASP A 136 -16.34 -10.19 4.89
N VAL A 137 -15.32 -9.32 4.79
CA VAL A 137 -14.17 -9.49 3.91
C VAL A 137 -12.92 -8.80 4.44
N PHE A 138 -11.77 -9.43 4.27
CA PHE A 138 -10.47 -8.87 4.60
C PHE A 138 -9.71 -8.43 3.36
N VAL A 139 -9.02 -7.28 3.46
CA VAL A 139 -8.02 -6.87 2.47
C VAL A 139 -6.67 -6.75 3.16
N LEU A 140 -5.68 -7.53 2.70
CA LEU A 140 -4.31 -7.46 3.20
C LEU A 140 -3.54 -6.38 2.45
N ASP A 141 -3.06 -5.38 3.16
CA ASP A 141 -2.04 -4.47 2.65
C ASP A 141 -0.65 -5.08 2.82
N ASP A 142 0.12 -5.10 1.74
CA ASP A 142 1.43 -5.76 1.61
C ASP A 142 1.37 -7.26 1.97
N GLY A 143 0.35 -7.96 1.42
CA GLY A 143 -0.01 -9.33 1.77
C GLY A 143 0.76 -10.44 1.05
N PHE A 144 1.40 -10.21 -0.11
CA PHE A 144 1.93 -11.24 -0.99
C PHE A 144 2.97 -12.17 -0.34
N GLN A 145 3.82 -11.66 0.57
CA GLN A 145 4.77 -12.44 1.36
C GLN A 145 4.17 -13.10 2.60
N ASN A 146 2.91 -12.79 2.95
CA ASN A 146 2.24 -13.41 4.09
C ASN A 146 1.62 -14.74 3.69
N LEU A 147 2.37 -15.83 3.82
CA LEU A 147 1.91 -17.17 3.47
C LEU A 147 1.12 -17.86 4.60
N ARG A 148 1.02 -17.26 5.79
CA ARG A 148 0.33 -17.86 6.96
C ARG A 148 -1.19 -17.79 6.88
N LEU A 149 -1.74 -16.74 6.29
CA LEU A 149 -3.18 -16.56 6.11
C LEU A 149 -3.56 -16.99 4.70
N ALA A 150 -4.56 -17.87 4.58
CA ALA A 150 -5.11 -18.27 3.29
C ALA A 150 -5.75 -17.07 2.58
N ARG A 151 -5.67 -17.04 1.26
CA ARG A 151 -6.20 -15.97 0.40
C ARG A 151 -7.12 -16.55 -0.65
N ASN A 152 -8.17 -15.81 -0.96
CA ASN A 152 -9.11 -16.12 -2.01
C ASN A 152 -8.71 -15.43 -3.33
N LEU A 153 -7.97 -14.33 -3.21
CA LEU A 153 -7.43 -13.57 -4.36
C LEU A 153 -6.08 -12.97 -3.97
N ASP A 154 -5.04 -13.26 -4.75
CA ASP A 154 -3.69 -12.69 -4.57
C ASP A 154 -3.40 -11.73 -5.73
N ILE A 155 -3.47 -10.42 -5.46
CA ILE A 155 -3.25 -9.33 -6.41
C ILE A 155 -1.81 -8.83 -6.26
N VAL A 156 -1.07 -8.76 -7.36
CA VAL A 156 0.29 -8.23 -7.38
C VAL A 156 0.35 -6.92 -8.14
N THR A 157 0.80 -5.85 -7.49
CA THR A 157 1.04 -4.56 -8.16
C THR A 157 2.45 -4.50 -8.73
N ILE A 158 2.55 -4.02 -9.97
CA ILE A 158 3.82 -3.78 -10.67
C ILE A 158 3.88 -2.33 -11.12
N ASP A 159 4.90 -1.61 -10.69
CA ASP A 159 5.14 -0.23 -11.12
C ASP A 159 5.72 -0.23 -12.54
N ALA A 160 4.98 0.28 -13.52
CA ALA A 160 5.40 0.29 -14.91
C ALA A 160 6.63 1.16 -15.18
N THR A 161 6.90 2.15 -14.32
CA THR A 161 8.07 3.04 -14.47
C THR A 161 9.39 2.40 -14.07
N ASN A 162 9.33 1.38 -13.18
CA ASN A 162 10.50 0.62 -12.74
C ASN A 162 10.11 -0.79 -12.25
N PRO A 163 9.66 -1.68 -13.14
CA PRO A 163 9.04 -2.94 -12.75
C PRO A 163 9.99 -3.88 -11.98
N TRP A 164 11.27 -3.90 -12.36
CA TRP A 164 12.23 -4.89 -11.83
C TRP A 164 13.54 -4.31 -11.30
N GLY A 165 13.78 -3.01 -11.47
CA GLY A 165 15.08 -2.40 -11.20
C GLY A 165 16.21 -3.10 -11.97
N ASN A 166 17.24 -3.54 -11.27
CA ASN A 166 18.34 -4.32 -11.84
C ASN A 166 18.10 -5.84 -11.88
N ARG A 167 16.88 -6.29 -11.67
CA ARG A 167 16.44 -7.71 -11.63
C ARG A 167 17.13 -8.57 -10.56
N LYS A 168 17.77 -7.96 -9.57
CA LYS A 168 18.41 -8.67 -8.47
C LYS A 168 17.55 -8.64 -7.22
N LEU A 169 17.68 -9.71 -6.43
CA LEU A 169 17.08 -9.78 -5.12
C LEU A 169 17.78 -8.84 -4.14
N LEU A 170 17.09 -8.48 -3.07
CA LEU A 170 17.67 -7.79 -1.93
C LEU A 170 18.90 -8.55 -1.39
N PRO A 171 19.94 -7.88 -0.91
CA PRO A 171 20.15 -6.43 -0.89
C PRO A 171 20.85 -5.86 -2.14
N ALA A 172 21.18 -6.66 -3.17
CA ALA A 172 21.87 -6.21 -4.39
C ALA A 172 20.93 -5.53 -5.41
N GLY A 173 19.62 -5.68 -5.28
CA GLY A 173 18.59 -5.07 -6.09
C GLY A 173 17.34 -4.77 -5.28
N ILE A 174 16.23 -4.54 -5.98
CA ILE A 174 14.95 -4.15 -5.37
C ILE A 174 13.97 -5.33 -5.20
N LEU A 175 14.27 -6.52 -5.72
CA LEU A 175 13.35 -7.65 -5.66
C LEU A 175 13.30 -8.26 -4.25
N ARG A 176 12.10 -8.38 -3.68
CA ARG A 176 11.79 -9.09 -2.43
C ARG A 176 11.66 -10.60 -2.69
N GLU A 177 11.18 -10.95 -3.88
CA GLU A 177 11.05 -12.32 -4.36
C GLU A 177 11.49 -12.42 -5.83
N PRO A 178 11.93 -13.60 -6.30
CA PRO A 178 12.27 -13.77 -7.71
C PRO A 178 11.05 -13.59 -8.61
N LEU A 179 11.25 -13.20 -9.87
CA LEU A 179 10.16 -12.99 -10.85
C LEU A 179 9.25 -14.23 -10.99
N SER A 180 9.80 -15.42 -10.79
CA SER A 180 9.00 -16.67 -10.78
C SER A 180 7.93 -16.71 -9.69
N ALA A 181 7.99 -15.83 -8.68
CA ALA A 181 6.95 -15.73 -7.66
C ALA A 181 5.61 -15.22 -8.24
N LEU A 182 5.62 -14.53 -9.39
CA LEU A 182 4.43 -14.06 -10.09
C LEU A 182 3.49 -15.20 -10.53
N THR A 183 3.99 -16.44 -10.62
CA THR A 183 3.13 -17.61 -10.87
C THR A 183 2.08 -17.88 -9.79
N ARG A 184 2.16 -17.18 -8.65
CA ARG A 184 1.17 -17.29 -7.56
C ARG A 184 0.09 -16.20 -7.63
N ALA A 185 0.33 -15.16 -8.42
CA ALA A 185 -0.64 -14.09 -8.57
C ALA A 185 -1.88 -14.60 -9.31
N ASP A 186 -3.05 -14.33 -8.75
CA ASP A 186 -4.33 -14.58 -9.42
C ASP A 186 -4.63 -13.49 -10.44
N CYS A 187 -4.12 -12.26 -10.19
CA CYS A 187 -4.08 -11.19 -11.18
C CYS A 187 -2.95 -10.20 -10.88
N ILE A 188 -2.61 -9.39 -11.88
CA ILE A 188 -1.59 -8.36 -11.80
C ILE A 188 -2.24 -7.01 -12.12
N VAL A 189 -1.91 -5.98 -11.32
CA VAL A 189 -2.26 -4.60 -11.61
C VAL A 189 -0.98 -3.83 -11.93
N VAL A 190 -0.85 -3.39 -13.18
CA VAL A 190 0.22 -2.53 -13.65
C VAL A 190 -0.15 -1.09 -13.28
N THR A 191 0.58 -0.52 -12.34
CA THR A 191 0.36 0.85 -11.88
C THR A 191 1.21 1.83 -12.68
N ARG A 192 0.75 3.07 -12.83
CA ARG A 192 1.39 4.11 -13.66
C ARG A 192 1.59 3.64 -15.10
N ALA A 193 0.61 2.96 -15.66
CA ALA A 193 0.67 2.43 -17.02
C ALA A 193 0.86 3.54 -18.07
N ASP A 194 0.32 4.72 -17.81
CA ASP A 194 0.43 5.94 -18.61
C ASP A 194 1.84 6.58 -18.58
N ASP A 195 2.66 6.27 -17.57
CA ASP A 195 4.05 6.74 -17.45
C ASP A 195 5.06 5.70 -17.98
N ALA A 196 4.59 4.55 -18.49
CA ALA A 196 5.44 3.46 -18.97
C ALA A 196 6.08 3.78 -20.33
N GLN A 197 7.37 3.50 -20.48
CA GLN A 197 8.06 3.65 -21.77
C GLN A 197 7.83 2.45 -22.73
N GLN A 198 7.62 1.25 -22.16
CA GLN A 198 7.53 -0.02 -22.92
C GLN A 198 6.41 -0.91 -22.32
N LEU A 199 5.18 -0.40 -22.29
CA LEU A 199 4.06 -1.07 -21.64
C LEU A 199 3.76 -2.44 -22.27
N ASP A 200 3.71 -2.53 -23.59
CA ASP A 200 3.39 -3.77 -24.30
C ASP A 200 4.45 -4.86 -24.06
N GLU A 201 5.73 -4.49 -23.98
CA GLU A 201 6.80 -5.43 -23.65
C GLU A 201 6.68 -5.95 -22.22
N LEU A 202 6.36 -5.07 -21.28
CA LEU A 202 6.12 -5.43 -19.89
C LEU A 202 4.94 -6.39 -19.76
N GLU A 203 3.81 -6.12 -20.41
CA GLU A 203 2.64 -7.00 -20.39
C GLU A 203 2.92 -8.37 -21.00
N ASN A 204 3.63 -8.42 -22.12
CA ASN A 204 4.07 -9.68 -22.72
C ASN A 204 5.00 -10.49 -21.78
N GLU A 205 5.86 -9.80 -21.02
CA GLU A 205 6.69 -10.43 -20.01
C GLU A 205 5.85 -10.93 -18.83
N LEU A 206 4.91 -10.13 -18.33
CA LEU A 206 4.01 -10.48 -17.24
C LEU A 206 3.15 -11.69 -17.58
N ALA A 207 2.58 -11.77 -18.78
CA ALA A 207 1.79 -12.90 -19.24
C ALA A 207 2.59 -14.22 -19.19
N ARG A 208 3.87 -14.18 -19.57
CA ARG A 208 4.77 -15.34 -19.46
C ARG A 208 5.13 -15.70 -18.03
N LEU A 209 5.44 -14.71 -17.20
CA LEU A 209 5.88 -14.91 -15.81
C LEU A 209 4.75 -15.37 -14.90
N SER A 210 3.52 -14.89 -15.11
CA SER A 210 2.35 -15.21 -14.30
C SER A 210 1.58 -16.44 -14.77
N LYS A 211 2.00 -17.09 -15.85
CA LYS A 211 1.27 -18.20 -16.48
C LYS A 211 -0.13 -17.84 -16.95
N GLY A 212 -0.31 -16.62 -17.42
CA GLY A 212 -1.56 -16.13 -18.00
C GLY A 212 -2.55 -15.56 -16.98
N ALA A 213 -2.10 -15.15 -15.79
CA ALA A 213 -2.95 -14.37 -14.92
C ALA A 213 -3.38 -13.05 -15.62
N PRO A 214 -4.64 -12.61 -15.46
CA PRO A 214 -5.09 -11.35 -16.07
C PRO A 214 -4.26 -10.17 -15.59
N VAL A 215 -3.98 -9.25 -16.51
CA VAL A 215 -3.24 -8.02 -16.26
C VAL A 215 -4.19 -6.84 -16.45
N PHE A 216 -4.28 -5.99 -15.44
CA PHE A 216 -5.10 -4.77 -15.46
C PHE A 216 -4.19 -3.55 -15.43
N ARG A 217 -4.56 -2.52 -16.20
CA ARG A 217 -3.83 -1.24 -16.22
C ARG A 217 -4.45 -0.27 -15.24
N SER A 218 -3.60 0.54 -14.61
CA SER A 218 -4.06 1.63 -13.77
C SER A 218 -3.16 2.86 -13.86
N ARG A 219 -3.77 4.02 -13.58
CA ARG A 219 -3.11 5.33 -13.48
C ARG A 219 -3.20 5.84 -12.06
N MET A 220 -2.27 6.72 -11.72
CA MET A 220 -2.31 7.47 -10.47
C MET A 220 -2.70 8.90 -10.80
N ASN A 221 -3.83 9.35 -10.25
CA ASN A 221 -4.34 10.69 -10.43
C ASN A 221 -4.24 11.50 -9.15
N LEU A 222 -4.14 12.81 -9.29
CA LEU A 222 -4.29 13.72 -8.16
C LEU A 222 -5.79 13.82 -7.84
N ALA A 223 -6.16 13.32 -6.64
CA ALA A 223 -7.55 13.39 -6.19
C ALA A 223 -7.90 14.78 -5.64
N ARG A 224 -7.04 15.34 -4.80
CA ARG A 224 -7.21 16.68 -4.22
C ARG A 224 -5.93 17.19 -3.56
N LEU A 225 -5.91 18.51 -3.34
CA LEU A 225 -4.97 19.14 -2.40
C LEU A 225 -5.63 19.33 -1.05
N ARG A 226 -4.93 18.94 0.01
CA ARG A 226 -5.28 19.27 1.39
C ARG A 226 -4.23 20.18 1.98
N ARG A 227 -4.65 21.18 2.72
CA ARG A 227 -3.73 22.00 3.48
C ARG A 227 -3.04 21.14 4.54
N ALA A 228 -1.72 21.20 4.58
CA ALA A 228 -0.96 20.60 5.67
C ALA A 228 -1.17 21.37 6.97
N SER A 229 -1.15 20.68 8.10
CA SER A 229 -1.37 21.28 9.43
C SER A 229 -0.26 22.32 9.75
N GLY A 230 -0.63 23.39 10.44
CA GLY A 230 0.34 24.32 11.04
C GLY A 230 0.58 25.65 10.34
N ASN A 231 -0.15 25.96 9.26
CA ASN A 231 0.01 27.24 8.57
C ASN A 231 -1.29 28.05 8.52
N GLU A 232 -1.24 29.36 8.89
CA GLU A 232 -2.39 30.25 8.85
C GLU A 232 -2.63 30.85 7.45
N THR A 233 -1.57 31.00 6.65
CA THR A 233 -1.65 31.52 5.29
C THR A 233 -2.15 30.45 4.33
N SER A 234 -3.19 30.70 3.55
CA SER A 234 -3.71 29.77 2.55
C SER A 234 -3.92 30.44 1.21
N LEU A 235 -3.44 29.80 0.16
CA LEU A 235 -3.85 30.06 -1.20
C LEU A 235 -5.02 29.13 -1.55
N GLY A 236 -5.96 29.58 -2.39
CA GLY A 236 -6.95 28.68 -2.94
C GLY A 236 -6.30 27.62 -3.85
N THR A 237 -6.92 26.44 -4.00
CA THR A 237 -6.37 25.35 -4.83
C THR A 237 -6.08 25.80 -6.28
N ASP A 238 -6.95 26.64 -6.86
CA ASP A 238 -6.74 27.20 -8.20
C ASP A 238 -5.59 28.22 -8.24
N GLU A 239 -5.34 28.91 -7.15
CA GLU A 239 -4.26 29.85 -7.01
C GLU A 239 -2.91 29.11 -6.88
N VAL A 240 -2.85 28.04 -6.08
CA VAL A 240 -1.69 27.14 -6.00
C VAL A 240 -1.32 26.58 -7.37
N LYS A 241 -2.32 26.20 -8.18
CA LYS A 241 -2.11 25.65 -9.53
C LYS A 241 -1.50 26.69 -10.49
N ARG A 242 -1.79 27.98 -10.31
CA ARG A 242 -1.25 29.07 -11.13
C ARG A 242 0.07 29.63 -10.61
N SER A 243 0.42 29.30 -9.38
CA SER A 243 1.63 29.77 -8.71
C SER A 243 2.85 28.92 -9.06
N SER A 244 4.02 29.51 -8.89
CA SER A 244 5.27 28.76 -8.86
C SER A 244 5.35 28.01 -7.53
N VAL A 245 5.53 26.70 -7.58
CA VAL A 245 5.50 25.83 -6.39
C VAL A 245 6.77 25.01 -6.26
N ALA A 246 7.15 24.71 -5.03
CA ALA A 246 8.18 23.73 -4.74
C ALA A 246 7.54 22.42 -4.26
N ALA A 247 8.16 21.29 -4.57
CA ALA A 247 7.68 19.99 -4.15
C ALA A 247 8.77 19.21 -3.42
N PHE A 248 8.41 18.55 -2.31
CA PHE A 248 9.33 17.67 -1.58
C PHE A 248 8.62 16.40 -1.13
N CYS A 249 9.37 15.30 -1.02
CA CYS A 249 8.84 14.04 -0.54
C CYS A 249 9.92 13.09 -0.02
N GLY A 250 9.51 12.20 0.92
CA GLY A 250 10.31 11.11 1.47
C GLY A 250 9.63 9.76 1.22
N ILE A 251 9.45 9.40 -0.06
CA ILE A 251 8.78 8.17 -0.50
C ILE A 251 9.70 7.32 -1.39
N GLY A 252 9.36 6.03 -1.58
CA GLY A 252 10.19 5.07 -2.32
C GLY A 252 10.31 5.32 -3.83
N ASN A 253 9.43 6.15 -4.44
CA ASN A 253 9.53 6.57 -5.84
C ASN A 253 9.21 8.07 -5.95
N PRO A 254 10.17 8.97 -5.62
CA PRO A 254 9.96 10.41 -5.65
C PRO A 254 9.73 10.95 -7.07
N GLU A 255 10.38 10.37 -8.08
CA GLU A 255 10.24 10.81 -9.47
C GLU A 255 8.80 10.69 -9.97
N SER A 256 8.08 9.66 -9.53
CA SER A 256 6.66 9.48 -9.89
C SER A 256 5.77 10.58 -9.31
N PHE A 257 6.10 11.10 -8.11
CA PHE A 257 5.39 12.21 -7.50
C PHE A 257 5.62 13.51 -8.27
N PHE A 258 6.86 13.80 -8.61
CA PHE A 258 7.17 15.01 -9.39
C PHE A 258 6.63 14.93 -10.83
N ALA A 259 6.62 13.75 -11.45
CA ALA A 259 6.01 13.52 -12.76
C ALA A 259 4.49 13.75 -12.71
N LEU A 260 3.80 13.23 -11.68
CA LEU A 260 2.38 13.49 -11.46
C LEU A 260 2.09 14.98 -11.39
N LEU A 261 2.83 15.74 -10.58
CA LEU A 261 2.61 17.19 -10.45
C LEU A 261 2.83 17.93 -11.77
N LYS A 262 3.84 17.56 -12.55
CA LYS A 262 4.07 18.12 -13.89
C LYS A 262 2.95 17.80 -14.86
N ARG A 263 2.45 16.56 -14.86
CA ARG A 263 1.30 16.13 -15.67
C ARG A 263 0.04 16.91 -15.32
N GLU A 264 -0.14 17.20 -14.03
CA GLU A 264 -1.24 18.06 -13.53
C GLU A 264 -1.01 19.56 -13.78
N SER A 265 0.04 19.91 -14.54
CA SER A 265 0.38 21.29 -14.93
C SER A 265 0.80 22.22 -13.78
N TYR A 266 1.33 21.67 -12.68
CA TYR A 266 1.98 22.50 -11.65
C TYR A 266 3.32 23.04 -12.13
N GLN A 267 3.58 24.31 -11.86
CA GLN A 267 4.84 24.99 -12.20
C GLN A 267 5.89 24.73 -11.10
N LEU A 268 6.61 23.61 -11.20
CA LEU A 268 7.64 23.23 -10.22
C LEU A 268 8.92 24.06 -10.44
N CYS A 269 9.25 24.97 -9.53
CA CYS A 269 10.50 25.74 -9.55
C CYS A 269 11.60 25.07 -8.73
N TYR A 270 11.26 24.21 -7.76
CA TYR A 270 12.20 23.47 -6.93
C TYR A 270 11.62 22.10 -6.57
N THR A 271 12.49 21.08 -6.52
CA THR A 271 12.10 19.73 -6.06
C THR A 271 13.15 19.14 -5.13
N ARG A 272 12.70 18.48 -4.06
CA ARG A 272 13.58 17.83 -3.09
C ARG A 272 13.10 16.42 -2.79
N ALA A 273 13.91 15.41 -3.15
CA ALA A 273 13.71 14.03 -2.73
C ALA A 273 14.51 13.75 -1.46
N LEU A 274 13.88 13.14 -0.46
CA LEU A 274 14.49 12.64 0.75
C LEU A 274 14.42 11.10 0.77
N ARG A 275 15.05 10.47 1.75
CA ARG A 275 14.99 9.01 1.89
C ARG A 275 13.56 8.56 2.18
N ASP A 276 13.19 7.38 1.68
CA ASP A 276 11.90 6.78 2.02
C ASP A 276 11.74 6.65 3.54
N HIS A 277 10.53 6.99 4.04
CA HIS A 277 10.22 7.09 5.47
C HIS A 277 11.07 8.11 6.25
N HIS A 278 11.51 9.18 5.59
CA HIS A 278 12.26 10.25 6.26
C HIS A 278 11.50 10.77 7.48
N ARG A 279 12.22 10.97 8.58
CA ARG A 279 11.70 11.64 9.79
C ARG A 279 12.13 13.09 9.73
N TYR A 280 11.17 13.96 9.47
CA TYR A 280 11.42 15.38 9.33
C TYR A 280 11.72 16.01 10.68
N VAL A 281 12.69 16.91 10.71
CA VAL A 281 12.98 17.83 11.82
C VAL A 281 12.89 19.27 11.32
N GLN A 282 12.75 20.24 12.24
CA GLN A 282 12.56 21.63 11.86
C GLN A 282 13.65 22.14 10.88
N SER A 283 14.92 21.79 11.12
CA SER A 283 16.04 22.21 10.25
C SER A 283 15.95 21.69 8.81
N ASP A 284 15.32 20.54 8.58
CA ASP A 284 15.10 20.03 7.21
C ASP A 284 14.13 20.94 6.46
N LEU A 285 13.04 21.33 7.13
CA LEU A 285 12.00 22.17 6.55
C LEU A 285 12.49 23.60 6.37
N ASP A 286 13.25 24.17 7.32
CA ASP A 286 13.87 25.47 7.18
C ASP A 286 14.82 25.53 5.98
N GLN A 287 15.53 24.43 5.68
CA GLN A 287 16.36 24.33 4.49
C GLN A 287 15.52 24.26 3.22
N ILE A 288 14.50 23.39 3.19
CA ILE A 288 13.60 23.24 2.05
C ILE A 288 12.91 24.56 1.73
N GLU A 289 12.42 25.28 2.75
CA GLU A 289 11.76 26.59 2.56
C GLU A 289 12.73 27.63 1.99
N ARG A 290 13.91 27.77 2.56
CA ARG A 290 14.94 28.73 2.05
C ARG A 290 15.27 28.48 0.59
N GLU A 291 15.49 27.20 0.21
CA GLU A 291 15.80 26.81 -1.16
C GLU A 291 14.60 27.02 -2.09
N SER A 292 13.38 26.78 -1.60
CA SER A 292 12.13 27.01 -2.33
C SER A 292 11.88 28.50 -2.59
N VAL A 293 11.99 29.33 -1.56
CA VAL A 293 11.83 30.80 -1.68
C VAL A 293 12.88 31.37 -2.63
N SER A 294 14.14 30.95 -2.53
CA SER A 294 15.20 31.39 -3.43
C SER A 294 14.96 31.02 -4.90
N SER A 295 14.17 29.94 -5.12
CA SER A 295 13.74 29.49 -6.45
C SER A 295 12.41 30.12 -6.90
N GLY A 296 11.81 31.02 -6.10
CA GLY A 296 10.59 31.75 -6.43
C GLY A 296 9.29 31.00 -6.10
N ALA A 297 9.33 29.98 -5.23
CA ALA A 297 8.14 29.27 -4.81
C ALA A 297 7.23 30.14 -3.93
N GLN A 298 5.92 30.04 -4.16
CA GLN A 298 4.87 30.68 -3.37
C GLN A 298 4.13 29.68 -2.47
N ALA A 299 4.29 28.39 -2.72
CA ALA A 299 3.73 27.31 -1.91
C ALA A 299 4.59 26.04 -2.00
N LEU A 300 4.42 25.17 -1.02
CA LEU A 300 5.04 23.85 -0.95
C LEU A 300 4.00 22.76 -1.22
N LEU A 301 4.40 21.74 -1.98
CA LEU A 301 3.62 20.53 -2.19
C LEU A 301 4.37 19.33 -1.61
N THR A 302 3.66 18.47 -0.89
CA THR A 302 4.22 17.23 -0.36
C THR A 302 3.22 16.08 -0.50
N THR A 303 3.62 14.86 -0.18
CA THR A 303 2.71 13.71 -0.21
C THR A 303 1.87 13.63 1.06
N ALA A 304 0.70 12.97 0.98
CA ALA A 304 -0.09 12.67 2.17
C ALA A 304 0.71 11.88 3.22
N LYS A 305 1.63 10.98 2.78
CA LYS A 305 2.50 10.18 3.65
C LYS A 305 3.51 11.04 4.42
N ASP A 306 4.00 12.09 3.80
CA ASP A 306 4.94 13.01 4.46
C ASP A 306 4.21 14.01 5.35
N GLU A 307 3.04 14.51 4.93
CA GLU A 307 2.23 15.45 5.70
C GLU A 307 1.95 14.98 7.14
N VAL A 308 1.65 13.69 7.32
CA VAL A 308 1.43 13.09 8.64
C VAL A 308 2.59 13.33 9.60
N LYS A 309 3.82 13.42 9.07
CA LYS A 309 5.06 13.63 9.85
C LYS A 309 5.38 15.09 10.08
N LEU A 310 4.66 16.01 9.45
CA LEU A 310 4.89 17.46 9.54
C LEU A 310 4.06 18.14 10.62
N ARG A 311 3.14 17.45 11.27
CA ARG A 311 2.13 18.04 12.19
C ARG A 311 2.69 18.87 13.34
N SER A 312 3.92 18.61 13.77
CA SER A 312 4.61 19.33 14.85
C SER A 312 5.66 20.31 14.33
N ILE A 313 5.76 20.49 13.01
CA ILE A 313 6.78 21.33 12.37
C ILE A 313 6.12 22.58 11.84
N PHE A 314 6.77 23.72 12.08
CA PHE A 314 6.31 25.01 11.60
C PHE A 314 6.85 25.28 10.19
N LEU A 315 6.02 25.89 9.34
CA LEU A 315 6.33 26.29 7.98
C LEU A 315 5.80 27.72 7.74
N ASP A 316 6.61 28.59 7.16
CA ASP A 316 6.20 29.95 6.78
C ASP A 316 5.42 29.95 5.46
N LEU A 317 5.87 29.14 4.46
CA LEU A 317 5.17 28.99 3.19
C LEU A 317 3.91 28.12 3.34
N PRO A 318 2.82 28.44 2.61
CA PRO A 318 1.67 27.55 2.52
C PRO A 318 2.10 26.17 2.03
N CYS A 319 1.79 25.12 2.78
CA CYS A 319 2.12 23.74 2.43
C CYS A 319 0.85 22.93 2.21
N TYR A 320 0.85 22.12 1.15
CA TYR A 320 -0.29 21.28 0.76
C TYR A 320 0.14 19.82 0.57
N ALA A 321 -0.63 18.94 1.16
CA ALA A 321 -0.54 17.51 0.90
C ALA A 321 -1.33 17.15 -0.36
N VAL A 322 -0.71 16.37 -1.21
CA VAL A 322 -1.30 15.81 -2.42
C VAL A 322 -1.88 14.45 -2.10
N ASP A 323 -3.20 14.32 -2.12
CA ASP A 323 -3.88 13.04 -2.06
C ASP A 323 -3.95 12.47 -3.49
N ILE A 324 -3.62 11.19 -3.62
CA ILE A 324 -3.64 10.47 -4.89
C ILE A 324 -4.73 9.39 -4.86
N GLU A 325 -5.28 9.09 -6.01
CA GLU A 325 -6.19 7.97 -6.20
C GLU A 325 -5.75 7.12 -7.40
N ILE A 326 -6.16 5.85 -7.36
CA ILE A 326 -5.92 4.92 -8.46
C ILE A 326 -7.17 4.85 -9.34
N GLU A 327 -6.97 4.90 -10.65
CA GLU A 327 -7.99 4.67 -11.67
C GLU A 327 -7.62 3.40 -12.46
N LEU A 328 -8.53 2.45 -12.53
CA LEU A 328 -8.39 1.22 -13.29
C LEU A 328 -9.05 1.39 -14.66
N GLU A 329 -8.36 1.01 -15.74
CA GLU A 329 -8.92 1.12 -17.11
C GLU A 329 -10.09 0.14 -17.32
N GLU A 330 -9.93 -1.12 -16.84
CA GLU A 330 -10.98 -2.15 -16.93
C GLU A 330 -11.69 -2.35 -15.56
N ASN A 331 -12.23 -1.29 -15.02
CA ASN A 331 -12.84 -1.26 -13.69
C ASN A 331 -13.92 -2.34 -13.48
N GLU A 332 -14.83 -2.55 -14.43
CA GLU A 332 -15.91 -3.54 -14.34
C GLU A 332 -15.37 -4.97 -14.31
N ALA A 333 -14.39 -5.29 -15.18
CA ALA A 333 -13.79 -6.61 -15.24
C ALA A 333 -12.99 -6.93 -13.96
N PHE A 334 -12.29 -5.95 -13.40
CA PHE A 334 -11.56 -6.09 -12.15
C PHE A 334 -12.50 -6.26 -10.95
N SER A 335 -13.61 -5.49 -10.90
CA SER A 335 -14.66 -5.66 -9.87
C SER A 335 -15.28 -7.06 -9.94
N ALA A 336 -15.62 -7.54 -11.14
CA ALA A 336 -16.17 -8.88 -11.32
C ALA A 336 -15.21 -9.99 -10.87
N LEU A 337 -13.88 -9.79 -11.02
CA LEU A 337 -12.87 -10.72 -10.51
C LEU A 337 -12.88 -10.77 -8.98
N ILE A 338 -12.98 -9.61 -8.33
CA ILE A 338 -13.08 -9.49 -6.87
C ILE A 338 -14.34 -10.20 -6.38
N ASP A 339 -15.48 -9.93 -6.98
CA ASP A 339 -16.77 -10.55 -6.61
C ASP A 339 -16.70 -12.06 -6.71
N LYS A 340 -16.19 -12.58 -7.83
CA LYS A 340 -16.02 -14.03 -8.02
C LYS A 340 -15.17 -14.64 -6.90
N ALA A 341 -14.10 -13.99 -6.48
CA ALA A 341 -13.21 -14.47 -5.43
C ALA A 341 -13.90 -14.51 -4.05
N ILE A 342 -14.77 -13.55 -3.78
CA ILE A 342 -15.54 -13.48 -2.53
C ILE A 342 -16.65 -14.52 -2.50
N TRP A 343 -17.39 -14.71 -3.60
CA TRP A 343 -18.50 -15.67 -3.68
C TRP A 343 -18.03 -17.12 -3.79
N SER A 344 -16.81 -17.36 -4.29
CA SER A 344 -16.21 -18.70 -4.41
C SER A 344 -15.63 -19.22 -3.09
N ALA A 345 -15.59 -18.38 -2.04
CA ALA A 345 -15.14 -18.79 -0.72
C ALA A 345 -16.14 -19.83 -0.16
N PRO A 346 -15.70 -21.04 0.24
CA PRO A 346 -16.60 -21.98 0.91
C PRO A 346 -17.14 -21.33 2.17
N ALA A 347 -18.46 -21.15 2.22
CA ALA A 347 -19.14 -20.75 3.44
C ALA A 347 -19.03 -21.93 4.42
N GLU A 348 -17.98 -22.01 5.21
CA GLU A 348 -17.99 -22.78 6.44
C GLU A 348 -18.94 -22.06 7.42
N ARG A 349 -20.24 -22.25 7.19
CA ARG A 349 -21.25 -21.98 8.19
C ARG A 349 -21.04 -22.97 9.30
N SER A 350 -20.75 -22.46 10.50
CA SER A 350 -20.95 -23.06 11.82
C SER A 350 -21.39 -24.51 11.81
N GLY A 351 -20.40 -25.42 11.87
CA GLY A 351 -20.67 -26.76 12.36
C GLY A 351 -21.04 -26.65 13.83
N ASP A 352 -22.31 -26.94 14.16
CA ASP A 352 -22.81 -27.22 15.47
C ASP A 352 -21.82 -28.10 16.24
N GLY A 353 -21.16 -27.52 17.21
CA GLY A 353 -20.53 -28.27 18.28
C GLY A 353 -21.63 -28.89 19.16
N ALA A 354 -22.17 -30.01 18.72
CA ALA A 354 -22.93 -30.88 19.62
C ALA A 354 -22.00 -31.24 20.80
N LEU A 355 -22.29 -30.63 21.93
CA LEU A 355 -21.77 -31.05 23.22
C LEU A 355 -22.22 -32.50 23.44
N ASP A 356 -21.29 -33.44 23.22
CA ASP A 356 -21.43 -34.81 23.65
C ASP A 356 -21.36 -34.86 25.18
N SER A 357 -22.52 -34.72 25.79
CA SER A 357 -22.75 -34.91 27.22
C SER A 357 -22.82 -36.39 27.55
N ARG A 358 -21.69 -37.13 27.46
CA ARG A 358 -21.57 -38.47 28.04
C ARG A 358 -20.10 -38.79 28.35
N ARG A 359 -19.67 -38.43 29.57
CA ARG A 359 -18.79 -39.21 30.44
C ARG A 359 -18.72 -38.58 31.82
N VAL A 360 -19.76 -38.89 32.59
CA VAL A 360 -19.63 -39.04 34.04
C VAL A 360 -19.77 -40.55 34.28
N LEU A 361 -18.70 -41.15 34.67
CA LEU A 361 -18.56 -42.18 35.70
C LEU A 361 -17.09 -42.46 35.88
#